data_31a454946c7dc87fded36e5c95e1cfba
#
_entry.id   31a454946c7dc87fded36e5c95e1cfba
#
_cell.length_a   1.000
_cell.length_b   1.000
_cell.length_c   1.000
_cell.angle_alpha   90.00
_cell.angle_beta   90.00
_cell.angle_gamma   90.00
#
_symmetry.space_group_name_H-M   'P 1'
#
loop_
_entity.id
_entity.type
_entity.pdbx_description
1 polymer ?
#
loop_
_entity_poly.entity_id
_entity_poly.type
_entity_poly.pdbx_seq_one_letter_code
_entity_poly.pdbx_strand_id
1 'polypeptide(L)'
;MKKIVISLLLLTLSFRLSAQIDYLEPVKPFTTYTGELGEYYRNVFSLLNTGFQQPPYARYVAIPSFSPEYAMSVEKKNGRCLLIANTLSRTYWQAEKGTVKVETKSVPISQSLYQSLGAIARLVTSQIQDMDGSTAGLDGVVYYFSSTDAKGKEIMGRKWLPMKGTLMERLVLVCQSAYMLSQGENISEQALAEEANALLKELETRAKEQPDAYKKPVYVGIYSVGVKQRSPSGKEIEELPHLPDSCPNEYVAARMVY
;
A
#
# COMPACT_ATOMS: atom_id res chain seq x y z
N MET A 1 40.20 -13.71 23.10
CA MET A 1 40.00 -13.11 21.77
C MET A 1 38.97 -13.84 20.90
N LYS A 2 38.99 -15.19 20.74
CA LYS A 2 38.00 -15.93 19.91
C LYS A 2 36.53 -15.71 20.32
N LYS A 3 36.19 -15.60 21.61
CA LYS A 3 34.83 -15.40 22.11
C LYS A 3 34.26 -14.01 21.76
N ILE A 4 35.11 -12.97 21.73
CA ILE A 4 34.71 -11.60 21.38
C ILE A 4 34.42 -11.48 19.88
N VAL A 5 35.22 -12.17 19.03
CA VAL A 5 35.03 -12.17 17.59
C VAL A 5 33.70 -12.86 17.20
N ILE A 6 33.37 -13.98 17.87
CA ILE A 6 32.10 -14.70 17.64
C ILE A 6 30.89 -13.84 18.06
N SER A 7 31.00 -13.14 19.20
CA SER A 7 29.93 -12.25 19.68
C SER A 7 29.70 -11.06 18.73
N LEU A 8 30.78 -10.47 18.17
CA LEU A 8 30.68 -9.39 17.20
C LEU A 8 30.09 -9.87 15.85
N LEU A 9 30.44 -11.10 15.44
CA LEU A 9 29.90 -11.71 14.19
C LEU A 9 28.41 -12.01 14.32
N LEU A 10 27.94 -12.50 15.48
CA LEU A 10 26.52 -12.72 15.76
C LEU A 10 25.72 -11.41 15.80
N LEU A 11 26.30 -10.33 16.33
CA LEU A 11 25.67 -9.02 16.35
C LEU A 11 25.46 -8.47 14.93
N THR A 12 26.47 -8.60 14.05
CA THR A 12 26.37 -8.13 12.65
C THR A 12 25.38 -8.94 11.81
N LEU A 13 25.21 -10.24 12.08
CA LEU A 13 24.18 -11.06 11.42
C LEU A 13 22.75 -10.64 11.83
N SER A 14 22.54 -10.29 13.10
CA SER A 14 21.22 -9.86 13.59
C SER A 14 20.74 -8.58 12.91
N PHE A 15 21.63 -7.64 12.62
CA PHE A 15 21.29 -6.40 11.90
C PHE A 15 20.89 -6.64 10.44
N ARG A 16 21.45 -7.66 9.79
CA ARG A 16 21.11 -7.96 8.39
C ARG A 16 19.75 -8.64 8.23
N LEU A 17 19.30 -9.44 9.19
CA LEU A 17 17.98 -10.06 9.16
C LEU A 17 16.86 -9.01 9.32
N SER A 18 17.06 -8.01 10.19
CA SER A 18 16.07 -6.94 10.38
C SER A 18 15.92 -6.06 9.15
N ALA A 19 16.98 -5.85 8.37
CA ALA A 19 16.94 -5.03 7.16
C ALA A 19 16.08 -5.65 6.03
N GLN A 20 15.98 -6.97 5.97
CA GLN A 20 15.20 -7.67 4.94
C GLN A 20 13.68 -7.56 5.11
N ILE A 21 13.22 -7.30 6.33
CA ILE A 21 11.78 -7.24 6.66
C ILE A 21 11.21 -5.82 6.45
N ASP A 22 12.05 -4.82 6.26
CA ASP A 22 11.70 -3.40 6.24
C ASP A 22 11.45 -2.83 4.84
N TYR A 23 10.78 -3.60 3.96
CA TYR A 23 10.38 -3.21 2.62
C TYR A 23 8.92 -3.56 2.35
N LEU A 24 8.35 -2.93 1.31
CA LEU A 24 7.08 -3.35 0.77
C LEU A 24 7.24 -4.68 0.01
N GLU A 25 6.22 -5.52 0.12
CA GLU A 25 6.07 -6.76 -0.63
C GLU A 25 5.29 -6.51 -1.92
N PRO A 26 5.50 -7.31 -2.98
CA PRO A 26 4.69 -7.23 -4.18
C PRO A 26 3.23 -7.59 -3.90
N VAL A 27 2.32 -6.95 -4.60
CA VAL A 27 0.91 -7.27 -4.54
C VAL A 27 0.60 -8.31 -5.62
N LYS A 28 -0.01 -9.44 -5.24
CA LYS A 28 -0.54 -10.40 -6.22
C LYS A 28 -1.75 -9.78 -6.93
N PRO A 29 -1.93 -10.02 -8.23
CA PRO A 29 -3.12 -9.58 -8.95
C PRO A 29 -4.40 -10.01 -8.22
N PHE A 30 -5.33 -9.07 -7.98
CA PHE A 30 -6.61 -9.43 -7.33
C PHE A 30 -7.41 -10.43 -8.16
N THR A 31 -7.13 -10.52 -9.46
CA THR A 31 -7.66 -11.55 -10.35
C THR A 31 -7.16 -12.96 -10.02
N THR A 32 -6.06 -13.09 -9.27
CA THR A 32 -5.58 -14.41 -8.81
C THR A 32 -6.36 -14.96 -7.63
N TYR A 33 -7.11 -14.09 -6.94
CA TYR A 33 -8.02 -14.52 -5.88
C TYR A 33 -9.37 -14.91 -6.49
N THR A 34 -9.84 -16.12 -6.18
CA THR A 34 -11.13 -16.65 -6.64
C THR A 34 -12.16 -16.65 -5.50
N GLY A 35 -13.42 -16.87 -5.85
CA GLY A 35 -14.52 -16.93 -4.88
C GLY A 35 -14.73 -15.64 -4.10
N GLU A 36 -15.15 -15.77 -2.86
CA GLU A 36 -15.50 -14.65 -1.97
C GLU A 36 -14.35 -13.68 -1.72
N LEU A 37 -13.11 -14.18 -1.57
CA LEU A 37 -11.95 -13.33 -1.35
C LEU A 37 -11.64 -12.45 -2.56
N GLY A 38 -11.77 -12.99 -3.77
CA GLY A 38 -11.60 -12.22 -5.00
C GLY A 38 -12.69 -11.16 -5.18
N GLU A 39 -13.94 -11.50 -4.83
CA GLU A 39 -15.05 -10.55 -4.82
C GLU A 39 -14.82 -9.44 -3.80
N TYR A 40 -14.41 -9.79 -2.58
CA TYR A 40 -14.06 -8.85 -1.53
C TYR A 40 -13.05 -7.80 -2.02
N TYR A 41 -11.89 -8.23 -2.48
CA TYR A 41 -10.85 -7.29 -2.92
C TYR A 41 -11.32 -6.39 -4.07
N ARG A 42 -12.00 -6.94 -5.08
CA ARG A 42 -12.52 -6.13 -6.19
C ARG A 42 -13.49 -5.05 -5.71
N ASN A 43 -14.42 -5.42 -4.84
CA ASN A 43 -15.43 -4.49 -4.34
C ASN A 43 -14.86 -3.44 -3.39
N VAL A 44 -14.05 -3.85 -2.42
CA VAL A 44 -13.42 -2.94 -1.46
C VAL A 44 -12.54 -1.93 -2.16
N PHE A 45 -11.65 -2.36 -3.05
CA PHE A 45 -10.80 -1.43 -3.79
C PHE A 45 -11.58 -0.54 -4.75
N SER A 46 -12.65 -1.04 -5.35
CA SER A 46 -13.55 -0.22 -6.17
C SER A 46 -14.20 0.90 -5.35
N LEU A 47 -14.73 0.57 -4.18
CA LEU A 47 -15.35 1.53 -3.27
C LEU A 47 -14.32 2.55 -2.75
N LEU A 48 -13.19 2.08 -2.24
CA LEU A 48 -12.15 2.92 -1.65
C LEU A 48 -11.47 3.86 -2.66
N ASN A 49 -11.42 3.48 -3.94
CA ASN A 49 -10.86 4.32 -5.01
C ASN A 49 -11.87 5.27 -5.65
N THR A 50 -13.13 5.28 -5.19
CA THR A 50 -14.18 6.14 -5.76
C THR A 50 -13.76 7.61 -5.73
N GLY A 51 -13.79 8.29 -6.88
CA GLY A 51 -13.47 9.71 -7.03
C GLY A 51 -11.99 10.09 -6.91
N PHE A 52 -11.10 9.12 -6.70
CA PHE A 52 -9.66 9.36 -6.69
C PHE A 52 -9.11 9.51 -8.11
N GLN A 53 -8.09 10.37 -8.24
CA GLN A 53 -7.38 10.59 -9.50
C GLN A 53 -6.62 9.33 -9.92
N GLN A 54 -6.66 9.01 -11.21
CA GLN A 54 -5.90 7.93 -11.81
C GLN A 54 -4.95 8.47 -12.89
N PRO A 55 -3.70 7.99 -12.97
CA PRO A 55 -3.03 7.13 -11.99
C PRO A 55 -2.71 7.86 -10.67
N PRO A 56 -2.42 7.14 -9.57
CA PRO A 56 -2.20 7.76 -8.26
C PRO A 56 -0.87 8.52 -8.20
N TYR A 57 -0.88 9.73 -7.65
CA TYR A 57 0.36 10.43 -7.27
C TYR A 57 0.99 9.80 -6.03
N ALA A 58 0.19 9.61 -4.99
CA ALA A 58 0.48 8.82 -3.81
C ALA A 58 -0.83 8.33 -3.20
N ARG A 59 -0.94 7.05 -2.90
CA ARG A 59 -2.12 6.46 -2.32
C ARG A 59 -1.76 5.46 -1.23
N TYR A 60 -2.56 5.46 -0.20
CA TYR A 60 -2.48 4.56 0.93
C TYR A 60 -3.85 3.92 1.16
N VAL A 61 -3.87 2.60 1.35
CA VAL A 61 -5.09 1.85 1.66
C VAL A 61 -4.81 0.97 2.86
N ALA A 62 -5.70 0.96 3.83
CA ALA A 62 -5.65 0.10 4.98
C ALA A 62 -6.84 -0.87 4.97
N ILE A 63 -6.53 -2.15 5.10
CA ILE A 63 -7.48 -3.26 5.16
C ILE A 63 -7.33 -3.93 6.52
N PRO A 64 -8.02 -3.44 7.56
CA PRO A 64 -8.02 -4.05 8.88
C PRO A 64 -8.97 -5.25 8.94
N SER A 65 -8.66 -6.23 9.80
CA SER A 65 -9.49 -7.43 9.96
C SER A 65 -10.85 -7.15 10.65
N PHE A 66 -10.93 -6.12 11.53
CA PHE A 66 -12.07 -5.94 12.43
C PHE A 66 -12.63 -4.52 12.49
N SER A 67 -12.22 -3.64 11.60
CA SER A 67 -12.74 -2.27 11.52
C SER A 67 -12.95 -1.88 10.06
N PRO A 68 -13.69 -0.78 9.79
CA PRO A 68 -13.92 -0.34 8.43
C PRO A 68 -12.61 -0.08 7.67
N GLU A 69 -12.59 -0.52 6.44
CA GLU A 69 -11.50 -0.28 5.49
C GLU A 69 -11.49 1.19 5.08
N TYR A 70 -10.29 1.73 4.82
CA TYR A 70 -10.15 3.11 4.39
C TYR A 70 -8.99 3.32 3.44
N ALA A 71 -9.06 4.39 2.68
CA ALA A 71 -8.01 4.82 1.77
C ALA A 71 -7.80 6.32 1.84
N MET A 72 -6.59 6.76 1.51
CA MET A 72 -6.21 8.15 1.36
C MET A 72 -5.46 8.34 0.05
N SER A 73 -5.80 9.39 -0.69
CA SER A 73 -5.12 9.82 -1.91
C SER A 73 -4.57 11.24 -1.72
N VAL A 74 -3.32 11.44 -2.15
CA VAL A 74 -2.67 12.75 -2.22
C VAL A 74 -2.84 13.26 -3.64
N GLU A 75 -3.55 14.36 -3.82
CA GLU A 75 -3.95 14.83 -5.14
C GLU A 75 -3.72 16.34 -5.33
N LYS A 76 -3.65 16.76 -6.59
CA LYS A 76 -3.65 18.17 -6.94
C LYS A 76 -4.86 18.46 -7.82
N LYS A 77 -5.82 19.24 -7.31
CA LYS A 77 -7.03 19.64 -8.05
C LYS A 77 -7.14 21.16 -8.08
N ASN A 78 -7.32 21.71 -9.26
CA ASN A 78 -7.45 23.16 -9.47
C ASN A 78 -6.32 23.99 -8.80
N GLY A 79 -5.08 23.49 -8.89
CA GLY A 79 -3.91 24.14 -8.31
C GLY A 79 -3.73 23.92 -6.80
N ARG A 80 -4.68 23.34 -6.10
CA ARG A 80 -4.63 23.06 -4.65
C ARG A 80 -4.15 21.65 -4.38
N CYS A 81 -3.27 21.50 -3.40
CA CYS A 81 -2.85 20.20 -2.87
C CYS A 81 -3.87 19.73 -1.83
N LEU A 82 -4.30 18.48 -1.92
CA LEU A 82 -5.36 17.91 -1.11
C LEU A 82 -4.95 16.53 -0.59
N LEU A 83 -5.36 16.23 0.65
CA LEU A 83 -5.59 14.86 1.11
C LEU A 83 -7.08 14.56 0.94
N ILE A 84 -7.38 13.45 0.25
CA ILE A 84 -8.75 12.98 0.08
C ILE A 84 -8.80 11.58 0.67
N ALA A 85 -9.71 11.34 1.59
CA ALA A 85 -9.89 10.06 2.24
C ALA A 85 -11.27 9.49 1.98
N ASN A 86 -11.32 8.20 1.70
CA ASN A 86 -12.52 7.39 1.60
C ASN A 86 -12.51 6.38 2.73
N THR A 87 -13.59 6.33 3.51
CA THR A 87 -13.79 5.37 4.59
C THR A 87 -15.08 4.61 4.34
N LEU A 88 -15.05 3.30 4.49
CA LEU A 88 -16.27 2.50 4.43
C LEU A 88 -17.11 2.71 5.71
N SER A 89 -18.41 2.79 5.56
CA SER A 89 -19.34 3.03 6.68
C SER A 89 -19.35 1.92 7.73
N ARG A 90 -18.86 0.74 7.36
CA ARG A 90 -18.67 -0.45 8.23
C ARG A 90 -17.70 -1.41 7.56
N THR A 91 -17.19 -2.39 8.29
CA THR A 91 -16.34 -3.46 7.78
C THR A 91 -17.07 -4.21 6.66
N TYR A 92 -16.47 -4.23 5.47
CA TYR A 92 -17.10 -4.79 4.27
C TYR A 92 -17.39 -6.28 4.42
N TRP A 93 -16.49 -7.02 5.06
CA TRP A 93 -16.61 -8.48 5.23
C TRP A 93 -17.82 -8.89 6.07
N GLN A 94 -18.26 -8.05 7.01
CA GLN A 94 -19.38 -8.33 7.91
C GLN A 94 -20.70 -7.71 7.43
N ALA A 95 -20.66 -6.94 6.35
CA ALA A 95 -21.81 -6.23 5.86
C ALA A 95 -22.62 -7.03 4.85
N GLU A 96 -23.92 -6.80 4.79
CA GLU A 96 -24.74 -7.27 3.67
C GLU A 96 -24.26 -6.64 2.36
N LYS A 97 -24.24 -7.45 1.29
CA LYS A 97 -23.81 -6.99 -0.04
C LYS A 97 -24.61 -5.76 -0.48
N GLY A 98 -23.90 -4.72 -0.92
CA GLY A 98 -24.49 -3.50 -1.44
C GLY A 98 -24.95 -2.47 -0.38
N THR A 99 -24.80 -2.77 0.92
CA THR A 99 -25.19 -1.83 1.99
C THR A 99 -24.07 -0.91 2.44
N VAL A 100 -22.84 -1.23 2.11
CA VAL A 100 -21.66 -0.45 2.48
C VAL A 100 -21.61 0.84 1.67
N LYS A 101 -21.48 1.96 2.36
CA LYS A 101 -21.34 3.31 1.78
C LYS A 101 -19.91 3.79 1.95
N VAL A 102 -19.50 4.68 1.06
CA VAL A 102 -18.23 5.39 1.14
C VAL A 102 -18.48 6.78 1.70
N GLU A 103 -17.78 7.12 2.77
CA GLU A 103 -17.70 8.48 3.30
C GLU A 103 -16.41 9.12 2.80
N THR A 104 -16.52 10.22 2.06
CA THR A 104 -15.39 10.95 1.51
C THR A 104 -15.17 12.24 2.28
N LYS A 105 -13.94 12.45 2.74
CA LYS A 105 -13.50 13.73 3.34
C LYS A 105 -12.27 14.23 2.61
N SER A 106 -12.07 15.55 2.60
CA SER A 106 -10.89 16.15 2.01
C SER A 106 -10.44 17.38 2.77
N VAL A 107 -9.13 17.58 2.85
CA VAL A 107 -8.51 18.74 3.47
C VAL A 107 -7.42 19.29 2.57
N PRO A 108 -7.29 20.62 2.43
CA PRO A 108 -6.14 21.22 1.76
C PRO A 108 -4.88 21.03 2.61
N ILE A 109 -3.75 20.81 1.93
CA ILE A 109 -2.43 20.67 2.56
C ILE A 109 -1.41 21.58 1.86
N SER A 110 -0.31 21.84 2.56
CA SER A 110 0.83 22.58 2.01
C SER A 110 1.47 21.85 0.83
N GLN A 111 2.11 22.62 -0.03
CA GLN A 111 2.90 22.08 -1.15
C GLN A 111 4.06 21.20 -0.62
N SER A 112 4.63 21.54 0.53
CA SER A 112 5.71 20.78 1.15
C SER A 112 5.24 19.37 1.54
N LEU A 113 4.14 19.24 2.30
CA LEU A 113 3.59 17.95 2.71
C LEU A 113 3.18 17.11 1.48
N TYR A 114 2.53 17.75 0.48
CA TYR A 114 2.19 17.10 -0.78
C TYR A 114 3.43 16.47 -1.45
N GLN A 115 4.52 17.23 -1.58
CA GLN A 115 5.75 16.77 -2.22
C GLN A 115 6.42 15.64 -1.45
N SER A 116 6.48 15.74 -0.12
CA SER A 116 7.11 14.73 0.74
C SER A 116 6.36 13.40 0.68
N LEU A 117 5.03 13.42 0.80
CA LEU A 117 4.21 12.21 0.70
C LEU A 117 4.34 11.56 -0.69
N GLY A 118 4.36 12.36 -1.76
CA GLY A 118 4.58 11.84 -3.10
C GLY A 118 5.98 11.26 -3.32
N ALA A 119 7.02 11.88 -2.77
CA ALA A 119 8.38 11.39 -2.84
C ALA A 119 8.55 10.07 -2.06
N ILE A 120 7.99 10.00 -0.85
CA ILE A 120 7.96 8.77 -0.05
C ILE A 120 7.27 7.65 -0.83
N ALA A 121 6.06 7.89 -1.34
CA ALA A 121 5.30 6.86 -2.06
C ALA A 121 6.07 6.32 -3.26
N ARG A 122 6.66 7.18 -4.09
CA ARG A 122 7.50 6.77 -5.23
C ARG A 122 8.73 5.98 -4.79
N LEU A 123 9.39 6.44 -3.72
CA LEU A 123 10.61 5.78 -3.24
C LEU A 123 10.30 4.38 -2.71
N VAL A 124 9.31 4.21 -1.82
CA VAL A 124 8.99 2.90 -1.24
C VAL A 124 8.43 1.92 -2.28
N THR A 125 7.64 2.40 -3.24
CA THR A 125 7.13 1.52 -4.30
C THR A 125 8.20 1.14 -5.33
N SER A 126 9.23 1.96 -5.52
CA SER A 126 10.39 1.59 -6.35
C SER A 126 11.28 0.54 -5.69
N GLN A 127 11.12 0.31 -4.38
CA GLN A 127 11.93 -0.57 -3.56
C GLN A 127 11.19 -1.85 -3.12
N ILE A 128 10.12 -2.22 -3.79
CA ILE A 128 9.37 -3.44 -3.49
C ILE A 128 10.27 -4.66 -3.67
N GLN A 129 10.26 -5.56 -2.70
CA GLN A 129 11.04 -6.79 -2.72
C GLN A 129 10.14 -8.00 -2.54
N ASP A 130 10.34 -9.02 -3.36
CA ASP A 130 9.74 -10.33 -3.16
C ASP A 130 10.53 -11.05 -2.07
N MET A 131 9.87 -11.30 -0.96
CA MET A 131 10.45 -11.95 0.21
C MET A 131 9.96 -13.39 0.23
N ASP A 132 10.85 -14.35 0.00
CA ASP A 132 10.57 -15.75 0.22
C ASP A 132 10.11 -15.94 1.67
N GLY A 133 8.85 -16.33 1.88
CA GLY A 133 8.30 -16.62 3.20
C GLY A 133 7.51 -15.48 3.87
N SER A 134 6.80 -14.64 3.10
CA SER A 134 5.87 -13.69 3.70
C SER A 134 4.86 -14.42 4.59
N THR A 135 4.98 -14.24 5.91
CA THR A 135 4.04 -14.75 6.89
C THR A 135 2.73 -13.98 6.74
N ALA A 136 1.73 -14.59 6.09
CA ALA A 136 0.36 -14.11 6.19
C ALA A 136 -0.12 -14.37 7.61
N GLY A 137 -0.33 -13.32 8.39
CA GLY A 137 -1.00 -13.45 9.69
C GLY A 137 -2.50 -13.62 9.50
N LEU A 138 -3.15 -14.19 10.50
CA LEU A 138 -4.61 -14.38 10.50
C LEU A 138 -5.33 -13.09 10.82
N ASP A 139 -4.78 -12.25 11.71
CA ASP A 139 -5.37 -11.00 12.19
C ASP A 139 -4.41 -9.83 12.04
N GLY A 140 -4.95 -8.63 11.84
CA GLY A 140 -4.16 -7.41 11.75
C GLY A 140 -4.63 -6.46 10.67
N VAL A 141 -3.71 -5.67 10.13
CA VAL A 141 -3.99 -4.72 9.04
C VAL A 141 -3.01 -4.97 7.90
N VAL A 142 -3.53 -5.08 6.70
CA VAL A 142 -2.72 -5.04 5.48
C VAL A 142 -2.76 -3.63 4.94
N TYR A 143 -1.61 -3.04 4.75
CA TYR A 143 -1.44 -1.71 4.17
C TYR A 143 -0.96 -1.83 2.73
N TYR A 144 -1.57 -1.04 1.85
CA TYR A 144 -1.18 -0.95 0.45
C TYR A 144 -0.73 0.48 0.15
N PHE A 145 0.34 0.59 -0.60
CA PHE A 145 0.92 1.87 -1.01
C PHE A 145 1.06 1.86 -2.52
N SER A 146 0.56 2.88 -3.18
CA SER A 146 0.73 3.00 -4.62
C SER A 146 1.18 4.40 -5.04
N SER A 147 1.92 4.41 -6.14
CA SER A 147 2.37 5.60 -6.85
C SER A 147 2.43 5.33 -8.34
N THR A 148 2.85 6.32 -9.10
CA THR A 148 3.03 6.21 -10.56
C THR A 148 4.52 6.22 -10.89
N ASP A 149 4.97 5.28 -11.72
CA ASP A 149 6.34 5.21 -12.21
C ASP A 149 6.63 6.27 -13.30
N ALA A 150 7.88 6.33 -13.77
CA ALA A 150 8.31 7.24 -14.81
C ALA A 150 7.61 7.03 -16.18
N LYS A 151 6.96 5.88 -16.38
CA LYS A 151 6.20 5.54 -17.58
C LYS A 151 4.71 5.83 -17.44
N GLY A 152 4.28 6.43 -16.33
CA GLY A 152 2.88 6.72 -16.06
C GLY A 152 2.06 5.53 -15.58
N LYS A 153 2.73 4.40 -15.20
CA LYS A 153 2.08 3.18 -14.75
C LYS A 153 1.99 3.14 -13.23
N GLU A 154 0.85 2.70 -12.71
CA GLU A 154 0.69 2.48 -11.29
C GLU A 154 1.57 1.32 -10.79
N ILE A 155 2.29 1.57 -9.70
CA ILE A 155 3.04 0.57 -8.94
C ILE A 155 2.41 0.48 -7.55
N MET A 156 2.16 -0.76 -7.07
CA MET A 156 1.58 -1.00 -5.77
C MET A 156 2.39 -2.05 -5.00
N GLY A 157 2.72 -1.73 -3.75
CA GLY A 157 3.28 -2.65 -2.79
C GLY A 157 2.39 -2.78 -1.55
N ARG A 158 2.58 -3.84 -0.79
CA ARG A 158 1.84 -4.07 0.46
C ARG A 158 2.77 -4.28 1.63
N LYS A 159 2.26 -4.07 2.83
CA LYS A 159 2.89 -4.47 4.09
C LYS A 159 1.83 -4.95 5.06
N TRP A 160 2.01 -6.16 5.57
CA TRP A 160 1.22 -6.65 6.68
C TRP A 160 1.94 -6.32 7.98
N LEU A 161 1.24 -5.70 8.95
CA LEU A 161 1.73 -5.37 10.30
C LEU A 161 3.25 -5.10 10.37
N PRO A 162 3.73 -3.89 10.02
CA PRO A 162 5.15 -3.59 10.05
C PRO A 162 5.69 -3.75 11.48
N MET A 163 6.91 -4.25 11.59
CA MET A 163 7.58 -4.44 12.86
C MET A 163 7.90 -3.09 13.51
N LYS A 164 7.76 -3.04 14.84
CA LYS A 164 8.08 -1.86 15.64
C LYS A 164 9.52 -1.40 15.44
N GLY A 165 9.71 -0.10 15.27
CA GLY A 165 11.01 0.53 15.07
C GLY A 165 11.55 0.48 13.64
N THR A 166 10.76 -0.03 12.68
CA THR A 166 11.16 -0.07 11.26
C THR A 166 10.72 1.18 10.49
N LEU A 167 11.35 1.43 9.33
CA LEU A 167 10.92 2.50 8.43
C LEU A 167 9.52 2.25 7.88
N MET A 168 9.11 0.98 7.72
CA MET A 168 7.76 0.63 7.30
C MET A 168 6.72 0.92 8.39
N GLU A 169 7.04 0.76 9.69
CA GLU A 169 6.16 1.23 10.76
C GLU A 169 5.98 2.75 10.70
N ARG A 170 7.09 3.50 10.58
CA ARG A 170 7.03 4.96 10.47
C ARG A 170 6.27 5.43 9.23
N LEU A 171 6.41 4.73 8.10
CA LEU A 171 5.62 4.97 6.90
C LEU A 171 4.11 4.84 7.19
N VAL A 172 3.72 3.76 7.86
CA VAL A 172 2.32 3.55 8.25
C VAL A 172 1.84 4.66 9.19
N LEU A 173 2.63 5.03 10.21
CA LEU A 173 2.28 6.10 11.15
C LEU A 173 2.12 7.46 10.46
N VAL A 174 3.00 7.83 9.53
CA VAL A 174 2.88 9.05 8.73
C VAL A 174 1.59 9.03 7.90
N CYS A 175 1.28 7.92 7.23
CA CYS A 175 0.07 7.79 6.44
C CYS A 175 -1.21 7.76 7.29
N GLN A 176 -1.19 7.14 8.46
CA GLN A 176 -2.30 7.18 9.42
C GLN A 176 -2.53 8.60 9.94
N SER A 177 -1.48 9.34 10.29
CA SER A 177 -1.59 10.73 10.74
C SER A 177 -2.15 11.62 9.63
N ALA A 178 -1.73 11.41 8.37
CA ALA A 178 -2.29 12.12 7.24
C ALA A 178 -3.78 11.77 7.00
N TYR A 179 -4.16 10.50 7.17
CA TYR A 179 -5.56 10.09 7.14
C TYR A 179 -6.37 10.76 8.27
N MET A 180 -5.87 10.74 9.52
CA MET A 180 -6.52 11.38 10.66
C MET A 180 -6.67 12.89 10.45
N LEU A 181 -5.65 13.57 9.89
CA LEU A 181 -5.75 14.98 9.49
C LEU A 181 -6.91 15.19 8.51
N SER A 182 -7.08 14.31 7.52
CA SER A 182 -8.18 14.39 6.56
C SER A 182 -9.56 14.17 7.20
N GLN A 183 -9.62 13.46 8.34
CA GLN A 183 -10.84 13.24 9.11
C GLN A 183 -11.24 14.46 9.98
N GLY A 184 -10.34 15.45 10.10
CA GLY A 184 -10.54 16.63 10.94
C GLY A 184 -10.06 16.44 12.38
N GLU A 185 -9.25 15.40 12.62
CA GLU A 185 -8.59 15.21 13.90
C GLU A 185 -7.55 16.31 14.15
N ASN A 186 -7.27 16.57 15.43
CA ASN A 186 -6.32 17.61 15.84
C ASN A 186 -4.86 17.18 15.60
N ILE A 187 -4.50 17.01 14.34
CA ILE A 187 -3.13 16.70 13.88
C ILE A 187 -2.47 17.97 13.37
N SER A 188 -1.29 18.30 13.88
CA SER A 188 -0.49 19.40 13.35
C SER A 188 0.05 19.03 11.96
N GLU A 189 -0.37 19.74 10.93
CA GLU A 189 0.16 19.55 9.58
C GLU A 189 1.67 19.81 9.53
N GLN A 190 2.16 20.82 10.27
CA GLN A 190 3.58 21.11 10.33
C GLN A 190 4.38 19.94 10.92
N ALA A 191 3.94 19.38 12.05
CA ALA A 191 4.61 18.22 12.65
C ALA A 191 4.57 17.00 11.74
N LEU A 192 3.45 16.78 11.04
CA LEU A 192 3.34 15.72 10.04
C LEU A 192 4.30 15.92 8.86
N ALA A 193 4.46 17.15 8.37
CA ALA A 193 5.39 17.45 7.30
C ALA A 193 6.86 17.27 7.75
N GLU A 194 7.19 17.65 8.96
CA GLU A 194 8.52 17.44 9.56
C GLU A 194 8.84 15.94 9.67
N GLU A 195 7.91 15.12 10.16
CA GLU A 195 8.08 13.67 10.27
C GLU A 195 8.15 13.00 8.89
N ALA A 196 7.33 13.42 7.92
CA ALA A 196 7.39 12.93 6.54
C ALA A 196 8.77 13.24 5.90
N ASN A 197 9.30 14.44 6.11
CA ASN A 197 10.63 14.81 5.62
C ASN A 197 11.76 14.02 6.30
N ALA A 198 11.65 13.76 7.60
CA ALA A 198 12.61 12.94 8.33
C ALA A 198 12.61 11.49 7.81
N LEU A 199 11.43 10.91 7.64
CA LEU A 199 11.27 9.58 7.05
C LEU A 199 11.83 9.50 5.62
N LEU A 200 11.52 10.50 4.77
CA LEU A 200 12.03 10.55 3.40
C LEU A 200 13.55 10.52 3.36
N LYS A 201 14.21 11.33 4.20
CA LYS A 201 15.68 11.38 4.29
C LYS A 201 16.28 10.03 4.68
N GLU A 202 15.69 9.32 5.62
CA GLU A 202 16.16 7.99 6.02
C GLU A 202 15.94 6.93 4.94
N LEU A 203 14.80 6.97 4.26
CA LEU A 203 14.53 6.10 3.11
C LEU A 203 15.51 6.35 1.95
N GLU A 204 15.85 7.61 1.66
CA GLU A 204 16.85 7.98 0.67
C GLU A 204 18.26 7.50 1.05
N THR A 205 18.62 7.60 2.33
CA THR A 205 19.91 7.12 2.85
C THR A 205 19.99 5.61 2.66
N ARG A 206 18.96 4.87 3.06
CA ARG A 206 18.90 3.42 2.86
C ARG A 206 19.01 3.03 1.38
N ALA A 207 18.33 3.75 0.50
CA ALA A 207 18.39 3.50 -0.94
C ALA A 207 19.80 3.66 -1.52
N LYS A 208 20.58 4.62 -1.02
CA LYS A 208 21.97 4.85 -1.43
C LYS A 208 22.93 3.79 -0.89
N GLU A 209 22.70 3.33 0.34
CA GLU A 209 23.54 2.31 0.99
C GLU A 209 23.32 0.90 0.42
N GLN A 210 22.17 0.63 -0.16
CA GLN A 210 21.77 -0.69 -0.67
C GLN A 210 21.28 -0.67 -2.12
N PRO A 211 22.05 -0.14 -3.07
CA PRO A 211 21.60 0.03 -4.46
C PRO A 211 21.30 -1.30 -5.17
N ASP A 212 21.92 -2.39 -4.75
CA ASP A 212 21.76 -3.73 -5.35
C ASP A 212 20.54 -4.49 -4.83
N ALA A 213 19.95 -4.07 -3.72
CA ALA A 213 18.74 -4.67 -3.19
C ALA A 213 17.54 -4.56 -4.16
N TYR A 214 17.60 -3.62 -5.11
CA TYR A 214 16.52 -3.27 -6.05
C TYR A 214 16.69 -3.82 -7.46
N LYS A 215 17.75 -4.61 -7.73
CA LYS A 215 18.02 -5.13 -9.08
C LYS A 215 17.24 -6.39 -9.46
N LYS A 216 16.52 -7.02 -8.54
CA LYS A 216 15.66 -8.15 -8.86
C LYS A 216 14.39 -7.66 -9.56
N PRO A 217 13.94 -8.29 -10.66
CA PRO A 217 12.70 -7.92 -11.31
C PRO A 217 11.54 -8.13 -10.34
N VAL A 218 10.94 -7.05 -9.94
CA VAL A 218 9.74 -7.08 -9.11
C VAL A 218 8.55 -7.18 -10.04
N TYR A 219 7.67 -8.16 -9.82
CA TYR A 219 6.40 -8.22 -10.51
C TYR A 219 5.55 -7.03 -10.10
N VAL A 220 5.45 -6.07 -10.98
CA VAL A 220 4.57 -4.93 -10.82
C VAL A 220 3.18 -5.38 -11.24
N GLY A 221 2.33 -5.71 -10.28
CA GLY A 221 0.94 -5.97 -10.53
C GLY A 221 0.24 -4.66 -10.90
N ILE A 222 -0.18 -4.53 -12.18
CA ILE A 222 -0.99 -3.40 -12.62
C ILE A 222 -2.42 -3.72 -12.24
N TYR A 223 -2.98 -2.88 -11.39
CA TYR A 223 -4.40 -2.95 -11.06
C TYR A 223 -5.09 -1.72 -11.61
N SER A 224 -5.48 -1.76 -12.86
CA SER A 224 -6.64 -1.01 -13.24
C SER A 224 -7.84 -1.76 -12.68
N VAL A 225 -8.40 -1.28 -11.59
CA VAL A 225 -9.81 -1.57 -11.30
C VAL A 225 -10.56 -0.86 -12.42
N GLY A 226 -10.79 -1.58 -13.52
CA GLY A 226 -11.50 -1.06 -14.66
C GLY A 226 -12.89 -0.67 -14.21
N VAL A 227 -13.13 0.60 -14.03
CA VAL A 227 -14.47 1.14 -14.24
C VAL A 227 -14.75 0.81 -15.70
N LYS A 228 -15.63 -0.15 -15.95
CA LYS A 228 -16.13 -0.47 -17.29
C LYS A 228 -16.66 0.82 -17.90
N GLN A 229 -15.84 1.53 -18.69
CA GLN A 229 -16.35 2.55 -19.58
C GLN A 229 -17.15 1.81 -20.65
N ARG A 230 -18.46 1.86 -20.54
CA ARG A 230 -19.32 1.45 -21.65
C ARG A 230 -19.03 2.38 -22.82
N SER A 231 -18.50 1.81 -23.89
CA SER A 231 -18.50 2.48 -25.18
C SER A 231 -19.93 2.91 -25.52
N PRO A 232 -20.13 4.08 -26.14
CA PRO A 232 -21.46 4.52 -26.61
C PRO A 232 -22.15 3.55 -27.58
N SER A 233 -21.43 2.56 -28.10
CA SER A 233 -21.93 1.56 -29.06
C SER A 233 -22.31 0.21 -28.43
N GLY A 234 -22.22 0.05 -27.08
CA GLY A 234 -22.75 -1.14 -26.40
C GLY A 234 -21.99 -2.47 -26.61
N LYS A 235 -20.84 -2.48 -27.27
CA LYS A 235 -20.04 -3.70 -27.46
C LYS A 235 -18.97 -3.82 -26.35
N GLU A 236 -19.00 -4.94 -25.63
CA GLU A 236 -17.94 -5.38 -24.73
C GLU A 236 -16.69 -5.74 -25.56
N ILE A 237 -15.57 -5.08 -25.27
CA ILE A 237 -14.26 -5.49 -25.79
C ILE A 237 -13.59 -6.28 -24.65
N GLU A 238 -13.57 -7.59 -24.80
CA GLU A 238 -12.87 -8.52 -23.94
C GLU A 238 -11.53 -8.87 -24.61
N GLU A 239 -10.46 -8.16 -24.24
CA GLU A 239 -9.10 -8.62 -24.50
C GLU A 239 -8.42 -8.89 -23.18
N LEU A 240 -8.41 -10.16 -22.77
CA LEU A 240 -7.62 -10.67 -21.68
C LEU A 240 -6.21 -11.01 -22.21
N PRO A 241 -5.13 -10.50 -21.60
CA PRO A 241 -3.80 -10.98 -21.94
C PRO A 241 -3.61 -12.43 -21.45
N HIS A 242 -3.12 -13.30 -22.31
CA HIS A 242 -2.73 -14.67 -22.00
C HIS A 242 -1.75 -14.72 -20.83
N LEU A 243 -2.11 -15.46 -19.80
CA LEU A 243 -1.25 -15.82 -18.68
C LEU A 243 -0.43 -17.07 -19.03
N PRO A 244 0.86 -17.16 -18.65
CA PRO A 244 1.61 -18.41 -18.79
C PRO A 244 1.11 -19.46 -17.78
N ASP A 245 0.93 -20.68 -18.29
CA ASP A 245 0.47 -21.88 -17.58
C ASP A 245 1.55 -22.44 -16.64
N SER A 246 1.87 -21.76 -15.52
CA SER A 246 2.59 -22.43 -14.42
C SER A 246 2.61 -21.57 -13.15
N CYS A 247 1.63 -21.73 -12.28
CA CYS A 247 1.76 -21.42 -10.87
C CYS A 247 1.39 -22.66 -10.04
N PRO A 248 2.23 -23.11 -9.10
CA PRO A 248 1.91 -24.24 -8.23
C PRO A 248 0.73 -23.88 -7.31
N ASN A 249 -0.27 -24.75 -7.31
CA ASN A 249 -1.39 -24.74 -6.37
C ASN A 249 -0.89 -25.10 -4.98
N GLU A 250 -0.70 -24.11 -4.11
CA GLU A 250 -0.67 -24.36 -2.65
C GLU A 250 -1.01 -23.07 -1.89
N TYR A 251 -2.30 -22.80 -1.72
CA TYR A 251 -2.81 -22.10 -0.54
C TYR A 251 -4.20 -22.64 -0.22
N VAL A 252 -4.24 -23.55 0.72
CA VAL A 252 -5.46 -24.04 1.35
C VAL A 252 -6.14 -22.86 2.05
N ALA A 253 -7.37 -22.58 1.66
CA ALA A 253 -8.23 -21.65 2.36
C ALA A 253 -8.46 -22.13 3.78
N ALA A 254 -7.92 -21.45 4.78
CA ALA A 254 -8.33 -21.67 6.16
C ALA A 254 -9.81 -21.28 6.26
N ARG A 255 -10.68 -22.26 6.42
CA ARG A 255 -12.08 -22.07 6.81
C ARG A 255 -12.09 -21.42 8.18
N MET A 256 -12.54 -20.19 8.27
CA MET A 256 -13.04 -19.66 9.54
C MET A 256 -14.37 -20.39 9.84
N VAL A 257 -14.34 -21.23 10.86
CA VAL A 257 -15.54 -21.78 11.51
C VAL A 257 -15.83 -20.82 12.67
N TYR A 258 -16.96 -20.19 12.62
CA TYR A 258 -17.73 -19.71 13.75
C TYR A 258 -19.17 -20.09 13.52
#